data_4103a1fd25ba20b19d7f866bf05e5a06
#
_entry.id   4103a1fd25ba20b19d7f866bf05e5a06
#
_cell.length_a   1.000
_cell.length_b   1.000
_cell.length_c   1.000
_cell.angle_alpha   90.00
_cell.angle_beta   90.00
_cell.angle_gamma   90.00
#
_symmetry.space_group_name_H-M   'P 1'
#
loop_
_entity.id
_entity.type
_entity.pdbx_description
1 polymer ?
#
loop_
_entity_poly.entity_id
_entity_poly.type
_entity_poly.pdbx_seq_one_letter_code
_entity_poly.pdbx_strand_id
1 'polypeptide(L)'
;MNELYNQRILQLAAEVPHLGRLADPGAQADAVSRLCGSRVHVELCLGADGRVTDFAHELQACALGQASSSVMAREIIGSSAKDLHAVAEQMRAMLKENGPVPSLLDQPDKWKDLEVLSPVRDFHNRHASTLLTFDAVEDCLNQLGW
;
A
#
# COMPACT_ATOMS: atom_id res chain seq x y z
N MET A 1 -19.97 9.61 -3.85
CA MET A 1 -19.39 9.35 -2.52
C MET A 1 -19.58 7.92 -2.06
N ASN A 2 -20.76 7.34 -2.31
CA ASN A 2 -21.01 5.94 -1.91
C ASN A 2 -20.06 4.94 -2.56
N GLU A 3 -19.59 5.24 -3.76
CA GLU A 3 -18.66 4.40 -4.47
C GLU A 3 -17.28 4.34 -3.80
N LEU A 4 -16.89 5.45 -3.11
CA LEU A 4 -15.61 5.50 -2.40
C LEU A 4 -15.67 4.84 -1.03
N TYR A 5 -16.83 4.85 -0.38
CA TYR A 5 -16.95 4.38 1.01
C TYR A 5 -17.91 3.22 1.11
N ASN A 6 -17.76 2.25 0.19
CA ASN A 6 -18.56 1.05 0.22
C ASN A 6 -18.18 0.15 1.41
N GLN A 7 -19.00 -0.86 1.66
CA GLN A 7 -18.83 -1.75 2.81
C GLN A 7 -17.47 -2.44 2.83
N ARG A 8 -16.95 -2.83 1.67
CA ARG A 8 -15.65 -3.52 1.59
C ARG A 8 -14.49 -2.60 1.99
N ILE A 9 -14.53 -1.35 1.55
CA ILE A 9 -13.51 -0.36 1.95
C ILE A 9 -13.56 -0.14 3.46
N LEU A 10 -14.75 0.02 4.03
CA LEU A 10 -14.88 0.22 5.47
C LEU A 10 -14.40 -0.99 6.26
N GLN A 11 -14.68 -2.19 5.77
CA GLN A 11 -14.20 -3.41 6.39
C GLN A 11 -12.67 -3.50 6.37
N LEU A 12 -12.05 -3.25 5.22
CA LEU A 12 -10.59 -3.24 5.10
C LEU A 12 -9.97 -2.19 6.03
N ALA A 13 -10.57 -1.01 6.10
CA ALA A 13 -10.07 0.07 6.96
C ALA A 13 -10.17 -0.28 8.44
N ALA A 14 -11.18 -1.05 8.83
CA ALA A 14 -11.38 -1.44 10.24
C ALA A 14 -10.48 -2.59 10.67
N GLU A 15 -9.95 -3.37 9.74
CA GLU A 15 -9.22 -4.61 10.04
C GLU A 15 -7.79 -4.57 9.51
N VAL A 16 -7.07 -3.46 9.73
CA VAL A 16 -5.70 -3.30 9.27
C VAL A 16 -4.75 -4.18 10.08
N PRO A 17 -4.08 -5.17 9.45
CA PRO A 17 -3.14 -6.04 10.18
C PRO A 17 -1.76 -5.39 10.31
N HIS A 18 -0.90 -5.99 11.14
CA HIS A 18 0.49 -5.62 11.32
C HIS A 18 0.72 -4.20 11.81
N LEU A 19 -0.25 -3.62 12.54
CA LEU A 19 -0.06 -2.30 13.15
C LEU A 19 1.01 -2.37 14.25
N GLY A 20 1.88 -1.36 14.28
CA GLY A 20 2.91 -1.24 15.30
C GLY A 20 4.28 -1.01 14.70
N ARG A 21 5.31 -1.47 15.42
CA ARG A 21 6.72 -1.31 15.06
C ARG A 21 7.46 -2.63 15.15
N LEU A 22 8.54 -2.74 14.36
CA LEU A 22 9.45 -3.88 14.45
C LEU A 22 10.52 -3.60 15.51
N ALA A 23 11.03 -4.67 16.15
CA ALA A 23 12.12 -4.52 17.12
C ALA A 23 13.42 -4.08 16.45
N ASP A 24 13.67 -4.57 15.22
CA ASP A 24 14.91 -4.30 14.50
C ASP A 24 14.61 -4.14 13.00
N PRO A 25 14.07 -2.99 12.59
CA PRO A 25 13.72 -2.79 11.19
C PRO A 25 14.94 -2.70 10.29
N GLY A 26 14.85 -3.30 9.09
CA GLY A 26 15.88 -3.16 8.08
C GLY A 26 15.83 -1.79 7.42
N ALA A 27 14.63 -1.26 7.23
CA ALA A 27 14.40 0.09 6.74
C ALA A 27 13.10 0.63 7.30
N GLN A 28 12.99 1.94 7.34
CA GLN A 28 11.75 2.62 7.75
C GLN A 28 11.58 3.90 6.95
N ALA A 29 10.34 4.26 6.69
CA ALA A 29 10.01 5.43 5.88
C ALA A 29 8.67 6.00 6.28
N ASP A 30 8.53 7.31 6.07
CA ASP A 30 7.28 8.03 6.29
C ASP A 30 6.80 8.62 4.97
N ALA A 31 5.50 8.58 4.75
CA ALA A 31 4.86 9.26 3.63
C ALA A 31 3.69 10.08 4.17
N VAL A 32 3.53 11.28 3.63
CA VAL A 32 2.53 12.24 4.11
C VAL A 32 1.79 12.83 2.92
N SER A 33 0.47 12.92 3.03
CA SER A 33 -0.35 13.66 2.08
C SER A 33 -0.67 15.04 2.68
N ARG A 34 -0.16 16.09 2.03
CA ARG A 34 -0.35 17.47 2.51
C ARG A 34 -1.80 17.94 2.35
N LEU A 35 -2.53 17.37 1.37
CA LEU A 35 -3.90 17.79 1.11
C LEU A 35 -4.87 17.38 2.21
N CYS A 36 -4.73 16.18 2.75
CA CYS A 36 -5.66 15.67 3.76
C CYS A 36 -5.00 15.40 5.11
N GLY A 37 -3.70 15.65 5.24
CA GLY A 37 -2.97 15.40 6.49
C GLY A 37 -2.76 13.94 6.83
N SER A 38 -3.06 13.03 5.91
CA SER A 38 -2.80 11.60 6.12
C SER A 38 -1.31 11.31 6.17
N ARG A 39 -0.93 10.34 6.99
CA ARG A 39 0.47 9.88 7.08
C ARG A 39 0.53 8.39 7.33
N VAL A 40 1.58 7.77 6.81
CA VAL A 40 1.89 6.36 7.01
C VAL A 40 3.36 6.22 7.35
N HIS A 41 3.66 5.46 8.40
CA HIS A 41 5.02 5.07 8.77
C HIS A 41 5.15 3.56 8.51
N VAL A 42 6.13 3.15 7.72
CA VAL A 42 6.35 1.76 7.34
C VAL A 42 7.71 1.29 7.83
N GLU A 43 7.77 0.08 8.37
CA GLU A 43 9.02 -0.60 8.72
C GLU A 43 9.00 -1.99 8.10
N LEU A 44 10.12 -2.41 7.51
CA LEU A 44 10.21 -3.75 6.95
C LEU A 44 11.63 -4.29 6.97
N CYS A 45 11.73 -5.60 6.80
CA CYS A 45 13.00 -6.31 6.62
C CYS A 45 12.90 -7.13 5.34
N LEU A 46 14.03 -7.25 4.64
CA LEU A 46 14.15 -8.12 3.47
C LEU A 46 15.08 -9.27 3.78
N GLY A 47 14.77 -10.46 3.25
CA GLY A 47 15.70 -11.56 3.21
C GLY A 47 16.74 -11.36 2.12
N ALA A 48 17.74 -12.24 2.08
CA ALA A 48 18.81 -12.18 1.10
C ALA A 48 18.31 -12.29 -0.34
N ASP A 49 17.15 -12.92 -0.53
CA ASP A 49 16.51 -13.10 -1.83
C ASP A 49 15.65 -11.90 -2.26
N GLY A 50 15.64 -10.83 -1.47
CA GLY A 50 14.84 -9.64 -1.77
C GLY A 50 13.37 -9.77 -1.47
N ARG A 51 12.97 -10.76 -0.66
CA ARG A 51 11.57 -10.91 -0.23
C ARG A 51 11.38 -10.33 1.16
N VAL A 52 10.21 -9.72 1.37
CA VAL A 52 9.88 -9.14 2.68
C VAL A 52 9.67 -10.27 3.69
N THR A 53 10.42 -10.20 4.80
CA THR A 53 10.31 -11.16 5.89
C THR A 53 9.48 -10.63 7.04
N ASP A 54 9.54 -9.33 7.29
CA ASP A 54 8.84 -8.67 8.40
C ASP A 54 8.30 -7.33 7.94
N PHE A 55 7.13 -6.96 8.47
CA PHE A 55 6.47 -5.72 8.13
C PHE A 55 5.67 -5.22 9.33
N ALA A 56 5.75 -3.92 9.60
CA ALA A 56 4.89 -3.24 10.55
C ALA A 56 4.63 -1.82 10.06
N HIS A 57 3.52 -1.23 10.48
CA HIS A 57 3.21 0.14 10.08
C HIS A 57 2.32 0.82 11.12
N GLU A 58 2.37 2.14 11.09
CA GLU A 58 1.46 3.01 11.85
C GLU A 58 0.91 4.03 10.88
N LEU A 59 -0.37 4.37 11.03
CA LEU A 59 -1.00 5.29 10.09
C LEU A 59 -2.04 6.16 10.76
N GLN A 60 -2.14 7.39 10.25
CA GLN A 60 -3.24 8.32 10.49
C GLN A 60 -3.78 8.70 9.13
N ALA A 61 -4.83 8.06 8.69
CA ALA A 61 -5.32 8.21 7.32
C ALA A 61 -6.83 8.11 7.27
N CYS A 62 -7.40 8.65 6.18
CA CYS A 62 -8.81 8.46 5.89
C CYS A 62 -9.08 6.98 5.56
N ALA A 63 -10.35 6.61 5.43
CA ALA A 63 -10.74 5.23 5.15
C ALA A 63 -10.08 4.67 3.90
N LEU A 64 -9.85 5.50 2.87
CA LEU A 64 -9.19 5.06 1.64
C LEU A 64 -7.73 4.70 1.87
N GLY A 65 -7.00 5.54 2.62
CA GLY A 65 -5.61 5.25 2.98
C GLY A 65 -5.51 4.05 3.90
N GLN A 66 -6.45 3.90 4.84
CA GLN A 66 -6.51 2.74 5.72
C GLN A 66 -6.78 1.46 4.92
N ALA A 67 -7.72 1.49 3.98
CA ALA A 67 -8.02 0.32 3.15
C ALA A 67 -6.83 -0.08 2.28
N SER A 68 -6.16 0.89 1.68
CA SER A 68 -4.95 0.65 0.88
C SER A 68 -3.85 0.02 1.73
N SER A 69 -3.60 0.57 2.92
CA SER A 69 -2.60 0.04 3.85
C SER A 69 -2.97 -1.36 4.34
N SER A 70 -4.26 -1.65 4.51
CA SER A 70 -4.75 -2.97 4.90
C SER A 70 -4.40 -4.02 3.85
N VAL A 71 -4.63 -3.73 2.58
CA VAL A 71 -4.28 -4.64 1.49
C VAL A 71 -2.76 -4.84 1.43
N MET A 72 -2.00 -3.75 1.54
CA MET A 72 -0.54 -3.82 1.58
C MET A 72 -0.08 -4.76 2.70
N ALA A 73 -0.58 -4.56 3.91
CA ALA A 73 -0.16 -5.34 5.07
C ALA A 73 -0.49 -6.82 4.93
N ARG A 74 -1.61 -7.14 4.27
CA ARG A 74 -2.01 -8.54 4.06
C ARG A 74 -1.15 -9.26 3.02
N GLU A 75 -0.62 -8.52 2.05
CA GLU A 75 0.02 -9.14 0.89
C GLU A 75 1.54 -8.99 0.87
N ILE A 76 2.10 -8.09 1.69
CA ILE A 76 3.51 -7.71 1.54
C ILE A 76 4.50 -8.79 1.99
N ILE A 77 4.21 -9.51 3.09
CA ILE A 77 5.15 -10.52 3.61
C ILE A 77 5.25 -11.66 2.59
N GLY A 78 6.47 -12.00 2.21
CA GLY A 78 6.74 -12.99 1.18
C GLY A 78 6.80 -12.41 -0.24
N SER A 79 6.40 -11.15 -0.43
CA SER A 79 6.49 -10.48 -1.74
C SER A 79 7.94 -10.08 -2.03
N SER A 80 8.35 -10.22 -3.30
CA SER A 80 9.67 -9.76 -3.70
C SER A 80 9.66 -8.25 -3.95
N ALA A 81 10.85 -7.64 -3.83
CA ALA A 81 11.00 -6.21 -4.14
C ALA A 81 10.54 -5.91 -5.57
N LYS A 82 10.88 -6.78 -6.52
CA LYS A 82 10.46 -6.63 -7.92
C LYS A 82 8.94 -6.58 -8.05
N ASP A 83 8.24 -7.47 -7.38
CA ASP A 83 6.78 -7.50 -7.42
C ASP A 83 6.17 -6.27 -6.77
N LEU A 84 6.75 -5.82 -5.66
CA LEU A 84 6.27 -4.62 -4.98
C LEU A 84 6.43 -3.37 -5.85
N HIS A 85 7.55 -3.24 -6.56
CA HIS A 85 7.75 -2.14 -7.52
C HIS A 85 6.67 -2.20 -8.62
N ALA A 86 6.41 -3.39 -9.14
CA ALA A 86 5.42 -3.57 -10.21
C ALA A 86 4.01 -3.19 -9.73
N VAL A 87 3.62 -3.63 -8.54
CA VAL A 87 2.29 -3.32 -7.99
C VAL A 87 2.15 -1.82 -7.72
N ALA A 88 3.20 -1.18 -7.19
CA ALA A 88 3.17 0.26 -6.94
C ALA A 88 2.98 1.05 -8.25
N GLU A 89 3.69 0.66 -9.30
CA GLU A 89 3.55 1.30 -10.60
C GLU A 89 2.15 1.10 -11.18
N GLN A 90 1.64 -0.13 -11.10
CA GLN A 90 0.29 -0.46 -11.57
C GLN A 90 -0.78 0.29 -10.77
N MET A 91 -0.57 0.46 -9.47
CA MET A 91 -1.51 1.21 -8.62
C MET A 91 -1.58 2.68 -9.04
N ARG A 92 -0.43 3.30 -9.30
CA ARG A 92 -0.39 4.67 -9.82
C ARG A 92 -1.09 4.77 -11.17
N ALA A 93 -0.83 3.84 -12.06
CA ALA A 93 -1.46 3.83 -13.39
C ALA A 93 -2.97 3.66 -13.28
N MET A 94 -3.46 2.80 -12.39
CA MET A 94 -4.89 2.63 -12.16
C MET A 94 -5.57 3.93 -11.77
N LEU A 95 -4.96 4.70 -10.88
CA LEU A 95 -5.56 5.94 -10.38
C LEU A 95 -5.35 7.13 -11.32
N LYS A 96 -4.18 7.25 -11.91
CA LYS A 96 -3.78 8.46 -12.65
C LYS A 96 -3.87 8.33 -14.16
N GLU A 97 -3.84 7.11 -14.68
CA GLU A 97 -3.78 6.85 -16.13
C GLU A 97 -4.90 5.91 -16.59
N ASN A 98 -5.91 5.71 -15.74
CA ASN A 98 -7.05 4.85 -16.05
C ASN A 98 -6.63 3.41 -16.39
N GLY A 99 -5.56 2.94 -15.75
CA GLY A 99 -5.04 1.60 -15.94
C GLY A 99 -5.89 0.51 -15.31
N PRO A 100 -5.58 -0.76 -15.59
CA PRO A 100 -6.28 -1.89 -15.01
C PRO A 100 -5.93 -2.08 -13.53
N VAL A 101 -6.71 -2.93 -12.85
CA VAL A 101 -6.43 -3.32 -11.46
C VAL A 101 -5.06 -4.01 -11.40
N PRO A 102 -4.22 -3.68 -10.39
CA PRO A 102 -2.92 -4.33 -10.24
C PRO A 102 -3.02 -5.86 -10.18
N SER A 103 -2.15 -6.52 -10.92
CA SER A 103 -2.12 -7.97 -10.99
C SER A 103 -0.72 -8.46 -11.33
N LEU A 104 -0.35 -9.62 -10.78
CA LEU A 104 0.89 -10.30 -11.10
C LEU A 104 0.58 -11.59 -11.86
N LEU A 105 1.31 -11.85 -12.93
CA LEU A 105 1.04 -12.98 -13.83
C LEU A 105 1.04 -14.34 -13.13
N ASP A 106 1.97 -14.54 -12.22
CA ASP A 106 2.14 -15.81 -11.49
C ASP A 106 1.35 -15.87 -10.19
N GLN A 107 0.70 -14.77 -9.79
CA GLN A 107 -0.06 -14.66 -8.55
C GLN A 107 -1.33 -13.85 -8.78
N PRO A 108 -2.28 -14.35 -9.60
CA PRO A 108 -3.43 -13.54 -10.03
C PRO A 108 -4.41 -13.16 -8.92
N ASP A 109 -4.43 -13.91 -7.82
CA ASP A 109 -5.33 -13.62 -6.70
C ASP A 109 -4.72 -12.65 -5.70
N LYS A 110 -3.42 -12.46 -5.75
CA LYS A 110 -2.72 -11.55 -4.85
C LYS A 110 -2.98 -10.11 -5.31
N TRP A 111 -3.22 -9.22 -4.37
CA TRP A 111 -3.49 -7.79 -4.62
C TRP A 111 -4.87 -7.50 -5.24
N LYS A 112 -5.70 -8.51 -5.50
CA LYS A 112 -6.98 -8.28 -6.19
C LYS A 112 -7.93 -7.36 -5.44
N ASP A 113 -7.84 -7.27 -4.10
CA ASP A 113 -8.68 -6.38 -3.31
C ASP A 113 -8.40 -4.89 -3.62
N LEU A 114 -7.30 -4.56 -4.28
CA LEU A 114 -7.06 -3.20 -4.74
C LEU A 114 -8.13 -2.73 -5.74
N GLU A 115 -8.88 -3.65 -6.32
CA GLU A 115 -10.01 -3.32 -7.21
C GLU A 115 -11.01 -2.39 -6.54
N VAL A 116 -11.24 -2.53 -5.22
CA VAL A 116 -12.20 -1.70 -4.50
C VAL A 116 -11.80 -0.22 -4.49
N LEU A 117 -10.52 0.06 -4.76
CA LEU A 117 -10.00 1.42 -4.81
C LEU A 117 -10.03 2.01 -6.22
N SER A 118 -10.46 1.26 -7.23
CA SER A 118 -10.49 1.77 -8.61
C SER A 118 -11.35 3.03 -8.77
N PRO A 119 -12.50 3.22 -8.07
CA PRO A 119 -13.26 4.46 -8.20
C PRO A 119 -12.52 5.71 -7.73
N VAL A 120 -11.44 5.57 -6.97
CA VAL A 120 -10.64 6.70 -6.50
C VAL A 120 -10.02 7.46 -7.69
N ARG A 121 -9.89 6.81 -8.85
CA ARG A 121 -9.34 7.46 -10.06
C ARG A 121 -10.06 8.74 -10.41
N ASP A 122 -11.36 8.85 -10.12
CA ASP A 122 -12.17 10.01 -10.43
C ASP A 122 -12.10 11.11 -9.36
N PHE A 123 -11.32 10.89 -8.30
CA PHE A 123 -11.21 11.81 -7.16
C PHE A 123 -9.74 12.17 -6.93
N HIS A 124 -9.25 13.12 -7.72
CA HIS A 124 -7.83 13.49 -7.76
C HIS A 124 -7.25 13.85 -6.38
N ASN A 125 -8.04 14.49 -5.54
CA ASN A 125 -7.61 14.90 -4.21
C ASN A 125 -7.47 13.73 -3.23
N ARG A 126 -7.82 12.51 -3.64
CA ARG A 126 -7.68 11.30 -2.84
C ARG A 126 -6.56 10.37 -3.33
N HIS A 127 -5.96 10.68 -4.49
CA HIS A 127 -4.89 9.83 -5.04
C HIS A 127 -3.72 9.73 -4.08
N ALA A 128 -3.26 10.87 -3.56
CA ALA A 128 -2.08 10.88 -2.69
C ALA A 128 -2.29 10.03 -1.42
N SER A 129 -3.42 10.19 -0.73
CA SER A 129 -3.67 9.41 0.50
C SER A 129 -3.77 7.91 0.22
N THR A 130 -4.33 7.53 -0.93
CA THR A 130 -4.46 6.13 -1.32
C THR A 130 -3.11 5.50 -1.67
N LEU A 131 -2.15 6.31 -2.15
CA LEU A 131 -0.83 5.85 -2.57
C LEU A 131 0.23 5.89 -1.46
N LEU A 132 -0.06 6.44 -0.28
CA LEU A 132 0.95 6.64 0.77
C LEU A 132 1.68 5.36 1.17
N THR A 133 0.95 4.26 1.38
CA THR A 133 1.58 3.00 1.78
C THR A 133 2.54 2.49 0.70
N PHE A 134 2.17 2.65 -0.57
CA PHE A 134 3.04 2.27 -1.69
C PHE A 134 4.29 3.14 -1.75
N ASP A 135 4.13 4.45 -1.54
CA ASP A 135 5.27 5.38 -1.55
C ASP A 135 6.25 5.07 -0.42
N ALA A 136 5.74 4.80 0.79
CA ALA A 136 6.59 4.48 1.94
C ALA A 136 7.33 3.14 1.73
N VAL A 137 6.66 2.13 1.20
CA VAL A 137 7.29 0.83 0.90
C VAL A 137 8.38 1.00 -0.16
N GLU A 138 8.11 1.78 -1.22
CA GLU A 138 9.11 2.06 -2.26
C GLU A 138 10.35 2.73 -1.67
N ASP A 139 10.17 3.69 -0.75
CA ASP A 139 11.28 4.35 -0.08
C ASP A 139 12.11 3.33 0.71
N CYS A 140 11.46 2.45 1.47
CA CYS A 140 12.16 1.39 2.20
C CYS A 140 12.99 0.51 1.28
N LEU A 141 12.43 0.09 0.15
CA LEU A 141 13.12 -0.75 -0.81
C LEU A 141 14.35 -0.04 -1.38
N ASN A 142 14.19 1.24 -1.72
CA ASN A 142 15.30 2.05 -2.23
C ASN A 142 16.43 2.19 -1.20
N GLN A 143 16.09 2.39 0.07
CA GLN A 143 17.08 2.45 1.15
C GLN A 143 17.91 1.17 1.24
N LEU A 144 17.31 0.03 0.91
CA LEU A 144 17.94 -1.29 0.99
C LEU A 144 18.63 -1.70 -0.32
N GLY A 145 18.63 -0.83 -1.32
CA GLY A 145 19.28 -1.08 -2.59
C GLY A 145 18.48 -1.94 -3.55
N TRP A 146 17.21 -2.04 -3.31
CA TRP A 146 16.30 -2.82 -4.14
C TRP A 146 15.33 -1.87 -4.88
#